data_9acf7c4365e8fea3924a6abe023d6b99
#
_entry.id   9acf7c4365e8fea3924a6abe023d6b99
#
_cell.length_a   1.000
_cell.length_b   1.000
_cell.length_c   1.000
_cell.angle_alpha   90.00
_cell.angle_beta   90.00
_cell.angle_gamma   90.00
#
_symmetry.space_group_name_H-M   'P 1'
#
loop_
_entity.id
_entity.type
_entity.pdbx_description
1 polymer ?
#
loop_
_entity_poly.entity_id
_entity_poly.type
_entity_poly.pdbx_seq_one_letter_code
_entity_poly.pdbx_strand_id
1 'polypeptide(L)'
;MSGEPQIRYAKTADGFSIAYYAMGSGPAVVDLGPPPASHLRMELQIPEIRTWYERFAAQRTFVRLDGRGTGLSEREIAEYSVESLVLDLEAVVEALELDHFTLIGQVNSGLAAIAYAARHAEQVDALILWCAYTRGSEFFDDSGTLFLRDALSRDWGMFTESAANSRFGWSHGDHAHRFAELWREAVTPDVQALLMDGLHGADVSGLLASVEAPTLVLQREKRGIDVARRIAASIRSAHLVIFDGTSAAPYLPDAEQIWCEIARFIGLESEPEAVVRNSRGEASRGLLTILFTDIVGHTEMMQRLGDAKGRDVLREHERITRATLKQHGGAEVKTMGDGFMASFGSVTAAMECAIALQRAFAAHTASM
;
A
#
# COMPACT_ATOMS: atom_id res chain seq x y z
N MET A 1 -7.45 -22.35 11.54
CA MET A 1 -6.35 -22.57 12.50
C MET A 1 -5.09 -21.97 11.91
N SER A 2 -4.81 -20.70 12.15
CA SER A 2 -3.57 -20.09 11.69
C SER A 2 -2.74 -19.68 12.91
N GLY A 3 -1.88 -20.62 13.36
CA GLY A 3 -0.76 -20.24 14.21
C GLY A 3 0.15 -19.28 13.44
N GLU A 4 0.93 -18.47 14.14
CA GLU A 4 1.98 -17.68 13.50
C GLU A 4 2.91 -18.59 12.70
N PRO A 5 3.36 -18.19 11.48
CA PRO A 5 4.25 -19.00 10.68
C PRO A 5 5.60 -19.19 11.40
N GLN A 6 6.19 -20.35 11.23
CA GLN A 6 7.49 -20.67 11.80
C GLN A 6 8.60 -19.90 11.08
N ILE A 7 9.35 -19.09 11.80
CA ILE A 7 10.56 -18.44 11.29
C ILE A 7 11.66 -19.48 11.12
N ARG A 8 12.29 -19.49 9.95
CA ARG A 8 13.44 -20.32 9.57
C ARG A 8 14.57 -19.43 9.11
N TYR A 9 15.74 -20.01 8.93
CA TYR A 9 16.94 -19.30 8.50
C TYR A 9 17.60 -20.00 7.33
N ALA A 10 17.97 -19.24 6.31
CA ALA A 10 18.80 -19.66 5.18
C ALA A 10 20.18 -19.02 5.30
N LYS A 11 21.21 -19.67 4.73
CA LYS A 11 22.58 -19.17 4.75
C LYS A 11 22.94 -18.70 3.34
N THR A 12 23.33 -17.44 3.19
CA THR A 12 23.79 -16.90 1.91
C THR A 12 25.20 -17.43 1.55
N ALA A 13 25.58 -17.37 0.27
CA ALA A 13 26.89 -17.79 -0.20
C ALA A 13 28.03 -16.98 0.44
N ASP A 14 27.79 -15.73 0.81
CA ASP A 14 28.72 -14.84 1.51
C ASP A 14 28.60 -14.92 3.04
N GLY A 15 27.78 -15.84 3.57
CA GLY A 15 27.77 -16.27 4.95
C GLY A 15 26.76 -15.59 5.87
N PHE A 16 25.82 -14.77 5.38
CA PHE A 16 24.78 -14.16 6.19
C PHE A 16 23.62 -15.11 6.50
N SER A 17 22.97 -14.93 7.66
CA SER A 17 21.77 -15.66 8.04
C SER A 17 20.52 -14.84 7.72
N ILE A 18 19.68 -15.35 6.82
CA ILE A 18 18.47 -14.70 6.34
C ILE A 18 17.25 -15.37 6.94
N ALA A 19 16.47 -14.60 7.71
CA ALA A 19 15.22 -15.05 8.28
C ALA A 19 14.10 -15.05 7.23
N TYR A 20 13.32 -16.13 7.20
CA TYR A 20 12.17 -16.23 6.32
C TYR A 20 11.07 -17.09 6.95
N TYR A 21 9.87 -16.99 6.39
CA TYR A 21 8.80 -17.95 6.61
C TYR A 21 8.09 -18.27 5.30
N ALA A 22 7.40 -19.42 5.30
CA ALA A 22 6.45 -19.79 4.27
C ALA A 22 5.10 -20.12 4.92
N MET A 23 4.01 -19.70 4.30
CA MET A 23 2.64 -19.98 4.74
C MET A 23 1.75 -20.33 3.55
N GLY A 24 0.71 -21.14 3.81
CA GLY A 24 -0.17 -21.66 2.74
C GLY A 24 0.43 -22.88 2.03
N SER A 25 -0.11 -23.20 0.85
CA SER A 25 0.32 -24.32 0.02
C SER A 25 -0.03 -24.08 -1.44
N GLY A 26 0.71 -24.72 -2.36
CA GLY A 26 0.57 -24.57 -3.81
C GLY A 26 1.80 -23.91 -4.45
N PRO A 27 1.70 -23.41 -5.69
CA PRO A 27 2.80 -22.73 -6.35
C PRO A 27 3.33 -21.56 -5.52
N ALA A 28 4.67 -21.37 -5.51
CA ALA A 28 5.29 -20.38 -4.62
C ALA A 28 5.11 -18.94 -5.12
N VAL A 29 4.94 -18.02 -4.18
CA VAL A 29 5.01 -16.57 -4.37
C VAL A 29 6.00 -16.02 -3.36
N VAL A 30 7.12 -15.48 -3.83
CA VAL A 30 8.15 -14.87 -2.99
C VAL A 30 8.01 -13.35 -3.04
N ASP A 31 7.71 -12.74 -1.89
CA ASP A 31 7.60 -11.29 -1.75
C ASP A 31 8.82 -10.75 -0.98
N LEU A 32 9.65 -9.98 -1.67
CA LEU A 32 10.84 -9.37 -1.09
C LEU A 32 10.50 -8.25 -0.10
N GLY A 33 9.26 -7.72 -0.16
CA GLY A 33 8.91 -6.53 0.61
C GLY A 33 9.78 -5.32 0.28
N PRO A 34 9.58 -4.19 0.93
CA PRO A 34 10.36 -2.99 0.72
C PRO A 34 11.45 -2.83 1.80
N PRO A 35 12.72 -3.19 1.52
CA PRO A 35 13.79 -2.96 2.47
C PRO A 35 13.99 -1.45 2.73
N PRO A 36 14.47 -1.04 3.93
CA PRO A 36 14.83 -1.89 5.06
C PRO A 36 13.68 -2.09 6.06
N ALA A 37 12.50 -1.54 5.79
CA ALA A 37 11.37 -1.59 6.71
C ALA A 37 10.65 -2.95 6.60
N SER A 38 11.34 -4.01 6.99
CA SER A 38 10.84 -5.39 7.02
C SER A 38 11.13 -6.03 8.37
N HIS A 39 10.11 -6.61 9.00
CA HIS A 39 10.23 -7.39 10.22
C HIS A 39 9.13 -8.43 10.25
N LEU A 40 9.45 -9.68 9.95
CA LEU A 40 8.51 -10.77 9.69
C LEU A 40 7.43 -10.95 10.77
N ARG A 41 7.76 -10.78 12.06
CA ARG A 41 6.78 -10.90 13.14
C ARG A 41 5.91 -9.67 13.28
N MET A 42 6.49 -8.46 13.18
CA MET A 42 5.75 -7.23 13.40
C MET A 42 4.80 -6.94 12.23
N GLU A 43 5.18 -7.29 11.00
CA GLU A 43 4.29 -7.20 9.84
C GLU A 43 2.97 -7.94 10.07
N LEU A 44 3.02 -9.13 10.66
CA LEU A 44 1.83 -9.94 10.98
C LEU A 44 0.98 -9.38 12.14
N GLN A 45 1.50 -8.43 12.90
CA GLN A 45 0.73 -7.72 13.93
C GLN A 45 -0.06 -6.53 13.37
N ILE A 46 0.24 -6.10 12.13
CA ILE A 46 -0.49 -5.05 11.43
C ILE A 46 -1.61 -5.72 10.62
N PRO A 47 -2.90 -5.52 10.98
CA PRO A 47 -4.01 -6.29 10.40
C PRO A 47 -4.10 -6.21 8.88
N GLU A 48 -3.83 -5.03 8.31
CA GLU A 48 -3.91 -4.78 6.87
C GLU A 48 -2.84 -5.57 6.10
N ILE A 49 -1.62 -5.65 6.65
CA ILE A 49 -0.51 -6.42 6.07
C ILE A 49 -0.80 -7.92 6.20
N ARG A 50 -1.22 -8.35 7.40
CA ARG A 50 -1.57 -9.75 7.66
C ARG A 50 -2.64 -10.25 6.69
N THR A 51 -3.74 -9.50 6.55
CA THR A 51 -4.84 -9.84 5.64
C THR A 51 -4.34 -9.94 4.19
N TRP A 52 -3.45 -9.04 3.78
CA TRP A 52 -2.86 -9.05 2.45
C TRP A 52 -2.05 -10.33 2.19
N TYR A 53 -1.22 -10.76 3.14
CA TYR A 53 -0.43 -11.99 3.03
C TYR A 53 -1.30 -13.26 3.08
N GLU A 54 -2.32 -13.28 3.93
CA GLU A 54 -3.27 -14.40 4.04
C GLU A 54 -4.04 -14.64 2.73
N ARG A 55 -4.29 -13.61 1.92
CA ARG A 55 -4.89 -13.76 0.58
C ARG A 55 -4.02 -14.59 -0.37
N PHE A 56 -2.73 -14.35 -0.40
CA PHE A 56 -1.81 -15.19 -1.17
C PHE A 56 -1.77 -16.60 -0.58
N ALA A 57 -1.61 -16.71 0.72
CA ALA A 57 -1.49 -17.98 1.41
C ALA A 57 -2.73 -18.90 1.30
N ALA A 58 -3.89 -18.35 0.98
CA ALA A 58 -5.11 -19.12 0.74
C ALA A 58 -4.99 -20.08 -0.45
N GLN A 59 -4.17 -19.77 -1.45
CA GLN A 59 -4.06 -20.55 -2.71
C GLN A 59 -2.62 -20.76 -3.17
N ARG A 60 -1.62 -20.22 -2.44
CA ARG A 60 -0.19 -20.25 -2.79
C ARG A 60 0.66 -20.55 -1.57
N THR A 61 1.87 -21.02 -1.80
CA THR A 61 2.92 -20.97 -0.79
C THR A 61 3.50 -19.57 -0.79
N PHE A 62 3.06 -18.72 0.14
CA PHE A 62 3.52 -17.34 0.27
C PHE A 62 4.77 -17.28 1.13
N VAL A 63 5.86 -16.75 0.59
CA VAL A 63 7.18 -16.66 1.21
C VAL A 63 7.53 -15.19 1.46
N ARG A 64 7.94 -14.89 2.70
CA ARG A 64 8.49 -13.59 3.09
C ARG A 64 9.86 -13.80 3.72
N LEU A 65 10.74 -12.84 3.48
CA LEU A 65 12.07 -12.80 4.10
C LEU A 65 12.37 -11.39 4.63
N ASP A 66 13.16 -11.32 5.69
CA ASP A 66 13.85 -10.11 6.08
C ASP A 66 15.23 -10.11 5.39
N GLY A 67 15.54 -9.09 4.60
CA GLY A 67 16.87 -8.96 4.00
C GLY A 67 17.95 -8.75 5.07
N ARG A 68 19.22 -8.94 4.71
CA ARG A 68 20.36 -8.67 5.60
C ARG A 68 20.28 -7.29 6.22
N GLY A 69 20.71 -7.15 7.44
CA GLY A 69 20.65 -5.89 8.21
C GLY A 69 19.28 -5.55 8.78
N THR A 70 18.23 -6.32 8.47
CA THR A 70 16.86 -5.97 8.85
C THR A 70 16.15 -7.07 9.63
N GLY A 71 15.14 -6.67 10.41
CA GLY A 71 14.22 -7.57 11.10
C GLY A 71 14.91 -8.65 11.95
N LEU A 72 14.61 -9.89 11.61
CA LEU A 72 15.13 -11.09 12.29
C LEU A 72 16.36 -11.69 11.60
N SER A 73 16.80 -11.15 10.45
CA SER A 73 18.04 -11.55 9.79
C SER A 73 19.26 -11.02 10.50
N GLU A 74 20.44 -11.48 10.09
CA GLU A 74 21.71 -10.99 10.62
C GLU A 74 21.83 -9.48 10.46
N ARG A 75 22.06 -8.77 11.57
CA ARG A 75 21.95 -7.30 11.66
C ARG A 75 23.24 -6.56 11.35
N GLU A 76 24.40 -7.22 11.56
CA GLU A 76 25.71 -6.61 11.38
C GLU A 76 26.13 -6.74 9.92
N ILE A 77 26.05 -5.65 9.17
CA ILE A 77 26.43 -5.57 7.77
C ILE A 77 27.40 -4.42 7.55
N ALA A 78 28.32 -4.58 6.61
CA ALA A 78 29.29 -3.56 6.21
C ALA A 78 28.91 -2.85 4.91
N GLU A 79 28.10 -3.49 4.07
CA GLU A 79 27.66 -2.94 2.79
C GLU A 79 26.23 -3.37 2.45
N TYR A 80 25.60 -2.60 1.58
CA TYR A 80 24.29 -2.89 1.06
C TYR A 80 24.28 -2.63 -0.45
N SER A 81 23.86 -3.61 -1.24
CA SER A 81 23.87 -3.51 -2.70
C SER A 81 22.74 -4.33 -3.32
N VAL A 82 22.48 -4.15 -4.61
CA VAL A 82 21.53 -5.01 -5.35
C VAL A 82 22.02 -6.47 -5.31
N GLU A 83 23.32 -6.69 -5.46
CA GLU A 83 23.91 -8.03 -5.43
C GLU A 83 23.69 -8.71 -4.07
N SER A 84 23.86 -7.97 -2.98
CA SER A 84 23.63 -8.52 -1.64
C SER A 84 22.16 -8.94 -1.43
N LEU A 85 21.20 -8.18 -1.98
CA LEU A 85 19.77 -8.52 -1.94
C LEU A 85 19.44 -9.74 -2.83
N VAL A 86 20.14 -9.91 -3.96
CA VAL A 86 20.00 -11.09 -4.82
C VAL A 86 20.51 -12.33 -4.07
N LEU A 87 21.66 -12.26 -3.40
CA LEU A 87 22.18 -13.37 -2.58
C LEU A 87 21.24 -13.76 -1.44
N ASP A 88 20.56 -12.78 -0.82
CA ASP A 88 19.56 -13.04 0.23
C ASP A 88 18.37 -13.85 -0.34
N LEU A 89 17.90 -13.49 -1.53
CA LEU A 89 16.83 -14.21 -2.22
C LEU A 89 17.28 -15.61 -2.65
N GLU A 90 18.45 -15.74 -3.25
CA GLU A 90 19.03 -17.04 -3.68
C GLU A 90 19.10 -18.02 -2.51
N ALA A 91 19.56 -17.59 -1.34
CA ALA A 91 19.63 -18.42 -0.15
C ALA A 91 18.26 -18.98 0.27
N VAL A 92 17.21 -18.16 0.21
CA VAL A 92 15.85 -18.58 0.59
C VAL A 92 15.24 -19.49 -0.47
N VAL A 93 15.45 -19.21 -1.75
CA VAL A 93 15.02 -20.05 -2.88
C VAL A 93 15.65 -21.44 -2.78
N GLU A 94 16.96 -21.51 -2.53
CA GLU A 94 17.68 -22.77 -2.32
C GLU A 94 17.19 -23.52 -1.09
N ALA A 95 17.04 -22.85 0.06
CA ALA A 95 16.58 -23.46 1.29
C ALA A 95 15.14 -24.01 1.24
N LEU A 96 14.33 -23.52 0.33
CA LEU A 96 12.96 -23.98 0.07
C LEU A 96 12.88 -24.91 -1.16
N GLU A 97 14.00 -25.17 -1.84
CA GLU A 97 14.07 -25.99 -3.06
C GLU A 97 13.03 -25.53 -4.11
N LEU A 98 12.97 -24.19 -4.35
CA LEU A 98 12.01 -23.63 -5.31
C LEU A 98 12.56 -23.68 -6.73
N ASP A 99 12.02 -24.59 -7.54
CA ASP A 99 12.35 -24.67 -8.98
C ASP A 99 11.67 -23.55 -9.77
N HIS A 100 10.42 -23.20 -9.40
CA HIS A 100 9.59 -22.23 -10.08
C HIS A 100 8.76 -21.40 -9.09
N PHE A 101 8.69 -20.08 -9.28
CA PHE A 101 7.89 -19.21 -8.41
C PHE A 101 7.53 -17.87 -9.05
N THR A 102 6.50 -17.23 -8.53
CA THR A 102 6.20 -15.81 -8.78
C THR A 102 7.06 -14.94 -7.86
N LEU A 103 7.74 -13.95 -8.42
CA LEU A 103 8.56 -13.00 -7.66
C LEU A 103 7.89 -11.64 -7.57
N ILE A 104 7.80 -11.07 -6.36
CA ILE A 104 7.27 -9.74 -6.10
C ILE A 104 8.38 -8.82 -5.60
N GLY A 105 8.63 -7.73 -6.34
CA GLY A 105 9.53 -6.65 -5.95
C GLY A 105 8.76 -5.36 -5.67
N GLN A 106 9.02 -4.74 -4.52
CA GLN A 106 8.33 -3.53 -4.08
C GLN A 106 9.32 -2.39 -3.85
N VAL A 107 9.11 -1.25 -4.50
CA VAL A 107 9.95 -0.06 -4.33
C VAL A 107 11.44 -0.42 -4.47
N ASN A 108 12.20 -0.39 -3.39
CA ASN A 108 13.64 -0.68 -3.37
C ASN A 108 13.99 -2.12 -3.77
N SER A 109 13.19 -3.11 -3.35
CA SER A 109 13.44 -4.51 -3.73
C SER A 109 13.12 -4.79 -5.19
N GLY A 110 12.46 -3.87 -5.89
CA GLY A 110 12.28 -3.97 -7.34
C GLY A 110 13.59 -4.09 -8.10
N LEU A 111 14.67 -3.44 -7.62
CA LEU A 111 16.00 -3.55 -8.21
C LEU A 111 16.53 -5.00 -8.17
N ALA A 112 16.45 -5.64 -7.00
CA ALA A 112 16.88 -7.03 -6.83
C ALA A 112 15.96 -8.00 -7.57
N ALA A 113 14.65 -7.76 -7.58
CA ALA A 113 13.69 -8.59 -8.31
C ALA A 113 13.96 -8.58 -9.84
N ILE A 114 14.24 -7.41 -10.41
CA ILE A 114 14.63 -7.28 -11.83
C ILE A 114 15.95 -7.99 -12.08
N ALA A 115 16.96 -7.77 -11.22
CA ALA A 115 18.29 -8.41 -11.40
C ALA A 115 18.20 -9.94 -11.29
N TYR A 116 17.42 -10.46 -10.34
CA TYR A 116 17.19 -11.88 -10.19
C TYR A 116 16.46 -12.48 -11.41
N ALA A 117 15.34 -11.89 -11.81
CA ALA A 117 14.55 -12.38 -12.93
C ALA A 117 15.31 -12.35 -14.27
N ALA A 118 16.24 -11.42 -14.45
CA ALA A 118 17.09 -11.36 -15.63
C ALA A 118 18.19 -12.44 -15.64
N ARG A 119 18.59 -12.98 -14.48
CA ARG A 119 19.66 -13.99 -14.33
C ARG A 119 19.14 -15.41 -14.20
N HIS A 120 17.94 -15.58 -13.66
CA HIS A 120 17.31 -16.87 -13.36
C HIS A 120 15.95 -16.98 -14.09
N ALA A 121 15.99 -16.77 -15.41
CA ALA A 121 14.78 -16.74 -16.24
C ALA A 121 13.95 -18.03 -16.15
N GLU A 122 14.63 -19.17 -15.96
CA GLU A 122 14.01 -20.49 -15.83
C GLU A 122 13.26 -20.69 -14.50
N GLN A 123 13.54 -19.89 -13.45
CA GLN A 123 12.92 -20.04 -12.14
C GLN A 123 11.75 -19.09 -11.91
N VAL A 124 11.69 -17.96 -12.63
CA VAL A 124 10.68 -16.94 -12.41
C VAL A 124 9.52 -17.11 -13.38
N ASP A 125 8.42 -17.71 -12.91
CA ASP A 125 7.21 -17.91 -13.70
C ASP A 125 6.47 -16.59 -14.01
N ALA A 126 6.53 -15.63 -13.08
CA ALA A 126 5.94 -14.31 -13.21
C ALA A 126 6.68 -13.31 -12.31
N LEU A 127 6.83 -12.09 -12.81
CA LEU A 127 7.40 -10.96 -12.05
C LEU A 127 6.34 -9.90 -11.79
N ILE A 128 6.19 -9.48 -10.54
CA ILE A 128 5.29 -8.39 -10.14
C ILE A 128 6.13 -7.26 -9.56
N LEU A 129 6.02 -6.07 -10.13
CA LEU A 129 6.74 -4.88 -9.72
C LEU A 129 5.76 -3.82 -9.20
N TRP A 130 5.81 -3.55 -7.90
CA TRP A 130 4.99 -2.53 -7.25
C TRP A 130 5.77 -1.26 -6.98
N CYS A 131 5.40 -0.14 -7.62
CA CYS A 131 6.07 1.15 -7.46
C CYS A 131 7.60 1.06 -7.58
N ALA A 132 8.08 0.13 -8.40
CA ALA A 132 9.50 -0.13 -8.59
C ALA A 132 10.16 0.92 -9.48
N TYR A 133 11.47 1.02 -9.37
CA TYR A 133 12.33 1.84 -10.19
C TYR A 133 13.54 1.04 -10.67
N THR A 134 14.29 1.57 -11.62
CA THR A 134 15.42 0.87 -12.25
C THR A 134 16.77 1.45 -11.90
N ARG A 135 16.79 2.71 -11.42
CA ARG A 135 17.99 3.40 -10.97
C ARG A 135 17.74 3.98 -9.59
N GLY A 136 18.70 3.86 -8.71
CA GLY A 136 18.60 4.42 -7.37
C GLY A 136 18.34 5.93 -7.39
N SER A 137 18.97 6.68 -8.29
CA SER A 137 18.75 8.12 -8.46
C SER A 137 17.27 8.49 -8.73
N GLU A 138 16.49 7.62 -9.38
CA GLU A 138 15.06 7.87 -9.65
C GLU A 138 14.21 7.95 -8.36
N PHE A 139 14.71 7.39 -7.27
CA PHE A 139 14.06 7.41 -5.96
C PHE A 139 14.80 8.31 -4.96
N PHE A 140 16.13 8.22 -4.89
CA PHE A 140 16.92 8.88 -3.86
C PHE A 140 17.21 10.36 -4.16
N ASP A 141 17.14 10.81 -5.42
CA ASP A 141 17.28 12.21 -5.80
C ASP A 141 15.96 13.00 -5.78
N ASP A 142 14.84 12.35 -5.45
CA ASP A 142 13.58 13.06 -5.20
C ASP A 142 13.70 13.99 -4.00
N SER A 143 13.13 15.19 -4.12
CA SER A 143 13.26 16.25 -3.11
C SER A 143 12.75 15.83 -1.72
N GLY A 144 11.71 15.01 -1.67
CA GLY A 144 11.18 14.45 -0.41
C GLY A 144 12.16 13.48 0.22
N THR A 145 12.79 12.61 -0.57
CA THR A 145 13.78 11.64 -0.11
C THR A 145 15.07 12.33 0.36
N LEU A 146 15.51 13.38 -0.33
CA LEU A 146 16.66 14.19 0.09
C LEU A 146 16.41 14.88 1.45
N PHE A 147 15.21 15.43 1.65
CA PHE A 147 14.81 16.00 2.94
C PHE A 147 14.83 14.94 4.05
N LEU A 148 14.32 13.73 3.79
CA LEU A 148 14.34 12.61 4.75
C LEU A 148 15.77 12.18 5.09
N ARG A 149 16.70 12.22 4.13
CA ARG A 149 18.11 11.89 4.38
C ARG A 149 18.78 12.86 5.37
N ASP A 150 18.46 14.15 5.32
CA ASP A 150 18.94 15.12 6.33
C ASP A 150 18.33 14.81 7.72
N ALA A 151 17.04 14.45 7.77
CA ALA A 151 16.37 14.07 9.01
C ALA A 151 16.98 12.81 9.66
N LEU A 152 17.39 11.82 8.85
CA LEU A 152 18.01 10.57 9.33
C LEU A 152 19.24 10.85 10.22
N SER A 153 20.08 11.81 9.83
CA SER A 153 21.29 12.16 10.58
C SER A 153 21.04 12.91 11.89
N ARG A 154 19.82 13.46 12.07
CA ARG A 154 19.46 14.33 13.19
C ARG A 154 18.56 13.66 14.21
N ASP A 155 17.52 12.96 13.75
CA ASP A 155 16.50 12.36 14.60
C ASP A 155 15.86 11.16 13.90
N TRP A 156 16.18 9.96 14.42
CA TRP A 156 15.68 8.69 13.90
C TRP A 156 14.16 8.57 14.01
N GLY A 157 13.58 9.07 15.11
CA GLY A 157 12.13 9.07 15.31
C GLY A 157 11.42 9.93 14.27
N MET A 158 11.90 11.17 14.08
CA MET A 158 11.35 12.08 13.07
C MET A 158 11.52 11.53 11.65
N PHE A 159 12.65 10.92 11.34
CA PHE A 159 12.88 10.27 10.05
C PHE A 159 11.82 9.19 9.79
N THR A 160 11.66 8.22 10.69
CA THR A 160 10.76 7.08 10.49
C THR A 160 9.30 7.50 10.40
N GLU A 161 8.84 8.43 11.24
CA GLU A 161 7.48 8.98 11.18
C GLU A 161 7.23 9.73 9.85
N SER A 162 8.16 10.56 9.43
CA SER A 162 8.02 11.32 8.18
C SER A 162 8.07 10.42 6.96
N ALA A 163 8.98 9.44 6.94
CA ALA A 163 9.10 8.47 5.86
C ALA A 163 7.86 7.57 5.74
N ALA A 164 7.31 7.09 6.86
CA ALA A 164 6.08 6.32 6.88
C ALA A 164 4.87 7.15 6.38
N ASN A 165 4.72 8.40 6.84
CA ASN A 165 3.66 9.28 6.33
C ASN A 165 3.82 9.61 4.85
N SER A 166 5.03 9.81 4.35
CA SER A 166 5.31 9.97 2.92
C SER A 166 4.92 8.71 2.11
N ARG A 167 5.15 7.53 2.69
CA ARG A 167 4.84 6.24 2.07
C ARG A 167 3.34 5.98 1.95
N PHE A 168 2.58 6.21 3.02
CA PHE A 168 1.17 5.84 3.12
C PHE A 168 0.21 7.00 2.84
N GLY A 169 0.67 8.24 2.98
CA GLY A 169 -0.14 9.45 2.94
C GLY A 169 -0.70 9.83 4.31
N TRP A 170 -0.89 11.12 4.53
CA TRP A 170 -1.34 11.69 5.80
C TRP A 170 -2.73 11.25 6.25
N SER A 171 -3.58 10.77 5.33
CA SER A 171 -4.90 10.22 5.65
C SER A 171 -4.86 8.87 6.38
N HIS A 172 -3.69 8.23 6.45
CA HIS A 172 -3.47 6.93 7.09
C HIS A 172 -2.49 7.03 8.27
N GLY A 173 -2.59 8.11 9.06
CA GLY A 173 -1.64 8.44 10.13
C GLY A 173 -1.44 7.34 11.16
N ASP A 174 -2.52 6.68 11.61
CA ASP A 174 -2.43 5.59 12.58
C ASP A 174 -1.67 4.37 12.01
N HIS A 175 -1.88 4.07 10.73
CA HIS A 175 -1.15 3.00 10.04
C HIS A 175 0.32 3.40 9.85
N ALA A 176 0.58 4.64 9.43
CA ALA A 176 1.93 5.16 9.26
C ALA A 176 2.72 5.13 10.58
N HIS A 177 2.09 5.47 11.70
CA HIS A 177 2.71 5.42 13.02
C HIS A 177 3.11 3.98 13.41
N ARG A 178 2.20 3.00 13.31
CA ARG A 178 2.51 1.58 13.58
C ARG A 178 3.64 1.07 12.67
N PHE A 179 3.66 1.50 11.42
CA PHE A 179 4.72 1.13 10.50
C PHE A 179 6.05 1.82 10.84
N ALA A 180 6.04 3.05 11.33
CA ALA A 180 7.24 3.73 11.82
C ALA A 180 7.83 3.04 13.06
N GLU A 181 6.99 2.50 13.95
CA GLU A 181 7.44 1.66 15.07
C GLU A 181 8.10 0.37 14.56
N LEU A 182 7.46 -0.33 13.61
CA LEU A 182 8.05 -1.49 12.95
C LEU A 182 9.40 -1.14 12.32
N TRP A 183 9.49 -0.01 11.62
CA TRP A 183 10.72 0.43 10.97
C TRP A 183 11.87 0.66 11.96
N ARG A 184 11.58 1.29 13.11
CA ARG A 184 12.56 1.52 14.18
C ARG A 184 13.08 0.21 14.79
N GLU A 185 12.20 -0.78 14.91
CA GLU A 185 12.60 -2.12 15.41
C GLU A 185 13.34 -2.92 14.34
N ALA A 186 12.95 -2.77 13.08
CA ALA A 186 13.50 -3.53 11.97
C ALA A 186 14.95 -3.18 11.65
N VAL A 187 15.36 -1.92 11.78
CA VAL A 187 16.66 -1.45 11.30
C VAL A 187 17.24 -0.34 12.18
N THR A 188 18.57 -0.26 12.24
CA THR A 188 19.28 0.85 12.88
C THR A 188 19.48 2.03 11.90
N PRO A 189 19.68 3.27 12.40
CA PRO A 189 20.00 4.42 11.56
C PRO A 189 21.21 4.18 10.64
N ASP A 190 22.25 3.50 11.15
CA ASP A 190 23.48 3.24 10.39
C ASP A 190 23.20 2.29 9.20
N VAL A 191 22.43 1.23 9.41
CA VAL A 191 22.03 0.31 8.33
C VAL A 191 21.09 1.00 7.35
N GLN A 192 20.20 1.88 7.84
CA GLN A 192 19.38 2.71 6.96
C GLN A 192 20.23 3.60 6.05
N ALA A 193 21.28 4.21 6.58
CA ALA A 193 22.21 5.02 5.80
C ALA A 193 22.98 4.17 4.77
N LEU A 194 23.49 3.00 5.19
CA LEU A 194 24.16 2.05 4.29
C LEU A 194 23.26 1.64 3.11
N LEU A 195 21.96 1.36 3.38
CA LEU A 195 21.01 1.06 2.32
C LEU A 195 20.83 2.24 1.35
N MET A 196 20.61 3.45 1.88
CA MET A 196 20.42 4.63 1.03
C MET A 196 21.65 4.89 0.16
N ASP A 197 22.85 4.74 0.72
CA ASP A 197 24.11 4.94 -0.02
C ASP A 197 24.36 3.82 -1.03
N GLY A 198 24.15 2.56 -0.64
CA GLY A 198 24.40 1.40 -1.47
C GLY A 198 23.44 1.27 -2.66
N LEU A 199 22.18 1.63 -2.47
CA LEU A 199 21.20 1.60 -3.56
C LEU A 199 21.14 2.88 -4.41
N HIS A 200 21.64 4.01 -3.94
CA HIS A 200 21.61 5.27 -4.70
C HIS A 200 22.32 5.16 -6.05
N GLY A 201 23.50 4.54 -6.08
CA GLY A 201 24.27 4.30 -7.30
C GLY A 201 23.82 3.11 -8.16
N ALA A 202 22.82 2.36 -7.73
CA ALA A 202 22.37 1.17 -8.43
C ALA A 202 21.69 1.53 -9.77
N ASP A 203 21.97 0.73 -10.82
CA ASP A 203 21.32 0.82 -12.13
C ASP A 203 21.13 -0.59 -12.70
N VAL A 204 19.88 -1.04 -12.76
CA VAL A 204 19.46 -2.32 -13.37
C VAL A 204 18.72 -2.11 -14.70
N SER A 205 18.67 -0.88 -15.20
CA SER A 205 17.92 -0.57 -16.43
C SER A 205 18.39 -1.35 -17.65
N GLY A 206 19.68 -1.68 -17.72
CA GLY A 206 20.24 -2.51 -18.77
C GLY A 206 19.81 -3.99 -18.72
N LEU A 207 19.26 -4.46 -17.60
CA LEU A 207 18.82 -5.84 -17.43
C LEU A 207 17.36 -6.07 -17.89
N LEU A 208 16.58 -5.03 -18.08
CA LEU A 208 15.14 -5.13 -18.40
C LEU A 208 14.88 -5.96 -19.66
N ALA A 209 15.71 -5.83 -20.68
CA ALA A 209 15.55 -6.59 -21.92
C ALA A 209 15.85 -8.10 -21.77
N SER A 210 16.53 -8.49 -20.70
CA SER A 210 16.85 -9.89 -20.36
C SER A 210 15.81 -10.53 -19.44
N VAL A 211 14.81 -9.79 -18.97
CA VAL A 211 13.70 -10.35 -18.23
C VAL A 211 12.75 -11.07 -19.19
N GLU A 212 12.71 -12.40 -19.12
CA GLU A 212 11.86 -13.26 -19.97
C GLU A 212 10.49 -13.52 -19.32
N ALA A 213 10.41 -13.50 -18.01
CA ALA A 213 9.20 -13.74 -17.25
C ALA A 213 8.08 -12.76 -17.63
N PRO A 214 6.83 -13.22 -17.80
CA PRO A 214 5.67 -12.34 -17.83
C PRO A 214 5.72 -11.36 -16.65
N THR A 215 5.58 -10.07 -16.93
CA THR A 215 5.79 -9.03 -15.91
C THR A 215 4.57 -8.14 -15.74
N LEU A 216 4.08 -8.01 -14.51
CA LEU A 216 3.04 -7.06 -14.13
C LEU A 216 3.67 -5.86 -13.43
N VAL A 217 3.59 -4.70 -14.06
CA VAL A 217 4.06 -3.42 -13.50
C VAL A 217 2.87 -2.67 -12.94
N LEU A 218 2.86 -2.47 -11.64
CA LEU A 218 1.80 -1.79 -10.89
C LEU A 218 2.34 -0.47 -10.35
N GLN A 219 1.67 0.64 -10.68
CA GLN A 219 2.18 1.95 -10.35
C GLN A 219 1.09 2.88 -9.85
N ARG A 220 1.45 3.77 -8.91
CA ARG A 220 0.62 4.91 -8.54
C ARG A 220 0.87 6.08 -9.49
N GLU A 221 -0.21 6.72 -9.97
CA GLU A 221 -0.12 7.83 -10.93
C GLU A 221 0.83 8.95 -10.46
N LYS A 222 0.78 9.28 -9.17
CA LYS A 222 1.58 10.38 -8.59
C LYS A 222 2.95 9.94 -8.07
N ARG A 223 3.47 8.80 -8.51
CA ARG A 223 4.77 8.24 -8.08
C ARG A 223 5.55 7.67 -9.26
N GLY A 224 6.31 8.51 -9.97
CA GLY A 224 7.27 8.02 -10.96
C GLY A 224 6.64 7.25 -12.14
N ILE A 225 5.50 7.72 -12.66
CA ILE A 225 4.77 7.07 -13.76
C ILE A 225 5.64 6.85 -15.01
N ASP A 226 6.56 7.77 -15.30
CA ASP A 226 7.45 7.65 -16.45
C ASP A 226 8.48 6.54 -16.28
N VAL A 227 8.89 6.25 -15.04
CA VAL A 227 9.74 5.09 -14.73
C VAL A 227 8.97 3.80 -15.03
N ALA A 228 7.74 3.68 -14.55
CA ALA A 228 6.92 2.50 -14.81
C ALA A 228 6.64 2.28 -16.31
N ARG A 229 6.41 3.35 -17.06
CA ARG A 229 6.26 3.29 -18.52
C ARG A 229 7.54 2.79 -19.20
N ARG A 230 8.71 3.25 -18.77
CA ARG A 230 10.00 2.76 -19.29
C ARG A 230 10.23 1.29 -18.98
N ILE A 231 9.93 0.85 -17.74
CA ILE A 231 10.02 -0.57 -17.37
C ILE A 231 9.11 -1.40 -18.30
N ALA A 232 7.84 -1.04 -18.41
CA ALA A 232 6.89 -1.77 -19.22
C ALA A 232 7.25 -1.77 -20.74
N ALA A 233 7.83 -0.69 -21.24
CA ALA A 233 8.27 -0.62 -22.63
C ALA A 233 9.55 -1.45 -22.93
N SER A 234 10.35 -1.75 -21.89
CA SER A 234 11.65 -2.43 -22.04
C SER A 234 11.57 -3.94 -21.82
N ILE A 235 10.55 -4.43 -21.12
CA ILE A 235 10.32 -5.88 -20.91
C ILE A 235 9.27 -6.35 -21.92
N ARG A 236 9.60 -7.36 -22.71
CA ARG A 236 8.77 -7.83 -23.83
C ARG A 236 7.36 -8.24 -23.44
N SER A 237 7.21 -8.91 -22.32
CA SER A 237 5.94 -9.47 -21.83
C SER A 237 5.39 -8.67 -20.64
N ALA A 238 5.61 -7.35 -20.61
CA ALA A 238 5.15 -6.51 -19.52
C ALA A 238 3.74 -5.96 -19.75
N HIS A 239 2.96 -5.94 -18.67
CA HIS A 239 1.66 -5.29 -18.56
C HIS A 239 1.70 -4.21 -17.49
N LEU A 240 1.32 -2.96 -17.86
CA LEU A 240 1.31 -1.81 -16.94
C LEU A 240 -0.11 -1.51 -16.49
N VAL A 241 -0.32 -1.44 -15.18
CA VAL A 241 -1.56 -0.96 -14.56
C VAL A 241 -1.25 0.23 -13.66
N ILE A 242 -2.03 1.29 -13.83
CA ILE A 242 -1.86 2.54 -13.09
C ILE A 242 -3.07 2.72 -12.18
N PHE A 243 -2.80 3.04 -10.90
CA PHE A 243 -3.81 3.34 -9.89
C PHE A 243 -3.72 4.79 -9.45
N ASP A 244 -4.84 5.38 -9.13
CA ASP A 244 -4.89 6.72 -8.52
C ASP A 244 -4.21 6.74 -7.15
N GLY A 245 -3.84 7.94 -6.69
CA GLY A 245 -3.32 8.16 -5.35
C GLY A 245 -1.81 8.15 -5.22
N THR A 246 -1.34 8.20 -3.97
CA THR A 246 0.07 8.37 -3.60
C THR A 246 0.62 7.27 -2.69
N SER A 247 -0.24 6.42 -2.10
CA SER A 247 0.20 5.38 -1.17
C SER A 247 1.06 4.33 -1.87
N ALA A 248 2.25 4.06 -1.34
CA ALA A 248 3.11 2.98 -1.83
C ALA A 248 2.81 1.62 -1.19
N ALA A 249 1.73 1.50 -0.40
CA ALA A 249 1.27 0.22 0.11
C ALA A 249 0.25 -0.42 -0.84
N PRO A 250 0.44 -1.67 -1.29
CA PRO A 250 -0.52 -2.34 -2.16
C PRO A 250 -1.82 -2.71 -1.44
N TYR A 251 -1.78 -2.78 -0.12
CA TYR A 251 -2.92 -3.13 0.75
C TYR A 251 -3.68 -1.88 1.28
N LEU A 252 -3.37 -0.66 0.79
CA LEU A 252 -4.02 0.62 1.16
C LEU A 252 -3.97 1.61 -0.01
N PRO A 253 -5.04 2.40 -0.24
CA PRO A 253 -6.44 2.23 0.15
C PRO A 253 -7.22 1.28 -0.77
N ASP A 254 -6.73 1.01 -1.98
CA ASP A 254 -7.43 0.31 -3.07
C ASP A 254 -7.05 -1.17 -3.15
N ALA A 255 -6.85 -1.82 -2.00
CA ALA A 255 -6.36 -3.19 -1.89
C ALA A 255 -7.12 -4.19 -2.78
N GLU A 256 -8.45 -4.05 -2.90
CA GLU A 256 -9.26 -4.95 -3.73
C GLU A 256 -8.96 -4.81 -5.21
N GLN A 257 -8.81 -3.59 -5.72
CA GLN A 257 -8.51 -3.37 -7.13
C GLN A 257 -7.12 -3.90 -7.49
N ILE A 258 -6.13 -3.63 -6.62
CA ILE A 258 -4.75 -4.11 -6.79
C ILE A 258 -4.73 -5.64 -6.73
N TRP A 259 -5.43 -6.22 -5.75
CA TRP A 259 -5.55 -7.67 -5.61
C TRP A 259 -6.15 -8.32 -6.85
N CYS A 260 -7.23 -7.78 -7.42
CA CYS A 260 -7.85 -8.30 -8.64
C CYS A 260 -6.88 -8.35 -9.82
N GLU A 261 -6.03 -7.33 -9.99
CA GLU A 261 -5.04 -7.32 -11.07
C GLU A 261 -3.94 -8.38 -10.82
N ILE A 262 -3.44 -8.50 -9.59
CA ILE A 262 -2.45 -9.53 -9.22
C ILE A 262 -3.06 -10.92 -9.39
N ALA A 263 -4.23 -11.16 -8.81
CA ALA A 263 -4.92 -12.46 -8.84
C ALA A 263 -5.16 -12.94 -10.28
N ARG A 264 -5.66 -12.05 -11.15
CA ARG A 264 -5.86 -12.32 -12.57
C ARG A 264 -4.54 -12.68 -13.25
N PHE A 265 -3.49 -11.93 -12.95
CA PHE A 265 -2.19 -12.10 -13.61
C PHE A 265 -1.53 -13.43 -13.27
N ILE A 266 -1.59 -13.87 -12.01
CA ILE A 266 -0.97 -15.13 -11.57
C ILE A 266 -1.96 -16.30 -11.51
N GLY A 267 -3.17 -16.15 -12.07
CA GLY A 267 -4.16 -17.21 -12.18
C GLY A 267 -4.67 -17.70 -10.82
N LEU A 268 -4.88 -16.79 -9.86
CA LEU A 268 -5.62 -17.09 -8.66
C LEU A 268 -7.12 -17.12 -8.99
N GLU A 269 -7.82 -18.12 -8.50
CA GLU A 269 -9.28 -18.05 -8.50
C GLU A 269 -9.68 -16.84 -7.63
N SER A 270 -10.29 -15.85 -8.25
CA SER A 270 -11.05 -14.87 -7.47
C SER A 270 -12.05 -15.71 -6.69
N GLU A 271 -12.05 -15.64 -5.35
CA GLU A 271 -13.23 -16.08 -4.61
C GLU A 271 -14.40 -15.43 -5.37
N PRO A 272 -15.41 -16.22 -5.81
CA PRO A 272 -16.61 -15.62 -6.33
C PRO A 272 -16.99 -14.64 -5.24
N GLU A 273 -16.99 -13.34 -5.54
CA GLU A 273 -17.43 -12.32 -4.61
C GLU A 273 -18.53 -12.99 -3.79
N ALA A 274 -18.25 -13.30 -2.53
CA ALA A 274 -19.29 -13.49 -1.56
C ALA A 274 -19.98 -12.15 -1.65
N VAL A 275 -21.00 -12.14 -2.51
CA VAL A 275 -21.85 -11.02 -2.78
C VAL A 275 -22.31 -10.59 -1.40
N VAL A 276 -21.54 -9.74 -0.76
CA VAL A 276 -22.12 -8.69 0.01
C VAL A 276 -22.90 -7.92 -1.04
N ARG A 277 -24.07 -8.45 -1.35
CA ARG A 277 -25.18 -7.69 -1.85
C ARG A 277 -25.56 -6.71 -0.74
N ASN A 278 -24.63 -5.82 -0.43
CA ASN A 278 -25.03 -4.49 -0.18
C ASN A 278 -25.64 -4.08 -1.53
N SER A 279 -26.93 -3.94 -1.53
CA SER A 279 -27.75 -3.32 -2.55
C SER A 279 -27.17 -1.94 -2.94
N ARG A 280 -26.04 -1.95 -3.64
CA ARG A 280 -25.54 -0.87 -4.48
C ARG A 280 -25.80 -1.36 -5.88
N GLY A 281 -26.90 -0.81 -6.41
CA GLY A 281 -27.21 -0.90 -7.81
C GLY A 281 -25.95 -0.64 -8.63
N GLU A 282 -25.84 -1.33 -9.74
CA GLU A 282 -24.86 -1.23 -10.80
C GLU A 282 -24.18 0.14 -10.83
N ALA A 283 -22.96 0.22 -10.29
CA ALA A 283 -22.09 1.34 -10.56
C ALA A 283 -21.67 1.18 -12.04
N SER A 284 -22.54 1.60 -12.93
CA SER A 284 -22.14 2.00 -14.26
C SER A 284 -20.95 2.94 -14.09
N ARG A 285 -20.00 2.93 -15.01
CA ARG A 285 -18.98 3.97 -15.20
C ARG A 285 -19.70 5.31 -15.51
N GLY A 286 -20.45 5.81 -14.53
CA GLY A 286 -21.26 7.00 -14.61
C GLY A 286 -20.65 8.09 -13.75
N LEU A 287 -20.76 9.30 -14.24
CA LEU A 287 -20.44 10.53 -13.55
C LEU A 287 -21.10 10.52 -12.15
N LEU A 288 -20.29 10.55 -11.08
CA LEU A 288 -20.81 10.74 -9.74
C LEU A 288 -21.02 12.23 -9.46
N THR A 289 -22.18 12.56 -8.93
CA THR A 289 -22.47 13.91 -8.44
C THR A 289 -22.17 13.98 -6.97
N ILE A 290 -21.38 14.97 -6.55
CA ILE A 290 -21.04 15.19 -5.15
C ILE A 290 -21.84 16.37 -4.60
N LEU A 291 -22.49 16.13 -3.48
CA LEU A 291 -23.21 17.16 -2.72
C LEU A 291 -22.42 17.47 -1.43
N PHE A 292 -22.14 18.74 -1.22
CA PHE A 292 -21.61 19.25 0.05
C PHE A 292 -22.70 20.03 0.78
N THR A 293 -22.75 19.84 2.09
CA THR A 293 -23.61 20.65 2.98
C THR A 293 -22.77 21.21 4.11
N ASP A 294 -23.18 22.37 4.62
CA ASP A 294 -22.52 23.04 5.74
C ASP A 294 -23.53 23.88 6.55
N ILE A 295 -23.25 24.16 7.84
CA ILE A 295 -24.08 25.00 8.68
C ILE A 295 -23.57 26.44 8.63
N VAL A 296 -24.35 27.32 8.03
CA VAL A 296 -24.02 28.75 7.98
C VAL A 296 -23.94 29.34 9.40
N GLY A 297 -22.78 29.93 9.73
CA GLY A 297 -22.58 30.56 11.05
C GLY A 297 -22.40 29.57 12.20
N HIS A 298 -21.94 28.35 11.93
CA HIS A 298 -21.72 27.31 12.94
C HIS A 298 -20.91 27.81 14.15
N THR A 299 -19.80 28.49 13.94
CA THR A 299 -18.93 29.00 15.01
C THR A 299 -19.66 29.99 15.91
N GLU A 300 -20.39 30.92 15.31
CA GLU A 300 -21.21 31.93 16.07
C GLU A 300 -22.36 31.25 16.82
N MET A 301 -23.00 30.27 16.21
CA MET A 301 -24.05 29.46 16.83
C MET A 301 -23.52 28.73 18.07
N MET A 302 -22.34 28.06 17.96
CA MET A 302 -21.72 27.37 19.09
C MET A 302 -21.36 28.33 20.24
N GLN A 303 -20.82 29.51 19.92
CA GLN A 303 -20.51 30.54 20.92
C GLN A 303 -21.74 31.02 21.64
N ARG A 304 -22.86 31.19 20.92
CA ARG A 304 -24.13 31.67 21.49
C ARG A 304 -24.86 30.64 22.34
N LEU A 305 -24.88 29.37 21.91
CA LEU A 305 -25.63 28.29 22.54
C LEU A 305 -24.86 27.56 23.65
N GLY A 306 -23.53 27.63 23.61
CA GLY A 306 -22.65 26.85 24.44
C GLY A 306 -22.61 25.39 24.04
N ASP A 307 -21.59 24.64 24.54
CA ASP A 307 -21.22 23.29 24.07
C ASP A 307 -22.34 22.24 24.19
N ALA A 308 -23.18 22.30 25.21
CA ALA A 308 -24.23 21.30 25.43
C ALA A 308 -25.36 21.45 24.39
N LYS A 309 -25.94 22.64 24.28
CA LYS A 309 -27.02 22.92 23.34
C LYS A 309 -26.53 22.90 21.88
N GLY A 310 -25.31 23.36 21.62
CA GLY A 310 -24.71 23.30 20.30
C GLY A 310 -24.56 21.87 19.79
N ARG A 311 -24.14 20.94 20.66
CA ARG A 311 -24.08 19.49 20.30
C ARG A 311 -25.46 18.88 20.03
N ASP A 312 -26.52 19.33 20.71
CA ASP A 312 -27.86 18.82 20.43
C ASP A 312 -28.35 19.28 19.04
N VAL A 313 -28.06 20.53 18.66
CA VAL A 313 -28.34 21.04 17.31
C VAL A 313 -27.55 20.24 16.23
N LEU A 314 -26.29 19.98 16.46
CA LEU A 314 -25.49 19.18 15.53
C LEU A 314 -26.04 17.76 15.37
N ARG A 315 -26.39 17.06 16.45
CA ARG A 315 -26.98 15.72 16.38
C ARG A 315 -28.29 15.71 15.57
N GLU A 316 -29.12 16.70 15.76
CA GLU A 316 -30.37 16.80 15.03
C GLU A 316 -30.15 17.14 13.56
N HIS A 317 -29.20 18.02 13.24
CA HIS A 317 -28.75 18.29 11.88
C HIS A 317 -28.24 17.01 11.21
N GLU A 318 -27.37 16.23 11.85
CA GLU A 318 -26.89 14.96 11.36
C GLU A 318 -28.03 13.97 11.12
N ARG A 319 -28.97 13.86 12.04
CA ARG A 319 -30.12 12.95 11.92
C ARG A 319 -30.99 13.30 10.70
N ILE A 320 -31.30 14.56 10.50
CA ILE A 320 -32.07 15.03 9.35
C ILE A 320 -31.31 14.77 8.05
N THR A 321 -30.04 15.11 8.03
CA THR A 321 -29.19 14.94 6.84
C THR A 321 -29.10 13.47 6.42
N ARG A 322 -28.77 12.54 7.33
CA ARG A 322 -28.68 11.12 7.02
C ARG A 322 -30.02 10.51 6.58
N ALA A 323 -31.13 10.92 7.21
CA ALA A 323 -32.45 10.45 6.81
C ALA A 323 -32.79 10.88 5.38
N THR A 324 -32.52 12.14 5.03
CA THR A 324 -32.81 12.69 3.70
C THR A 324 -31.88 12.09 2.62
N LEU A 325 -30.59 11.93 2.90
CA LEU A 325 -29.65 11.24 2.00
C LEU A 325 -30.15 9.84 1.67
N LYS A 326 -30.55 9.07 2.68
CA LYS A 326 -31.06 7.72 2.49
C LYS A 326 -32.31 7.67 1.61
N GLN A 327 -33.23 8.63 1.78
CA GLN A 327 -34.48 8.70 0.99
C GLN A 327 -34.22 8.98 -0.50
N HIS A 328 -33.16 9.72 -0.82
CA HIS A 328 -32.81 10.12 -2.18
C HIS A 328 -31.68 9.29 -2.80
N GLY A 329 -31.29 8.16 -2.17
CA GLY A 329 -30.26 7.26 -2.70
C GLY A 329 -28.84 7.85 -2.66
N GLY A 330 -28.61 8.86 -1.81
CA GLY A 330 -27.29 9.42 -1.55
C GLY A 330 -26.46 8.55 -0.61
N ALA A 331 -25.20 8.35 -0.91
CA ALA A 331 -24.24 7.67 -0.04
C ALA A 331 -23.39 8.71 0.69
N GLU A 332 -23.39 8.67 2.03
CA GLU A 332 -22.49 9.49 2.86
C GLU A 332 -21.03 9.05 2.56
N VAL A 333 -20.20 9.99 2.13
CA VAL A 333 -18.77 9.76 1.85
C VAL A 333 -17.93 10.13 3.07
N LYS A 334 -18.23 11.30 3.66
CA LYS A 334 -17.50 11.84 4.82
C LYS A 334 -18.32 12.89 5.55
N THR A 335 -18.22 12.92 6.88
CA THR A 335 -18.67 14.04 7.72
C THR A 335 -17.45 14.89 8.09
N MET A 336 -17.55 16.21 7.93
CA MET A 336 -16.49 17.17 8.19
C MET A 336 -16.99 18.24 9.18
N GLY A 337 -16.84 17.94 10.48
CA GLY A 337 -17.35 18.85 11.52
C GLY A 337 -18.87 18.98 11.47
N ASP A 338 -19.38 20.09 10.97
CA ASP A 338 -20.81 20.42 10.79
C ASP A 338 -21.33 20.17 9.36
N GLY A 339 -20.44 19.76 8.43
CA GLY A 339 -20.78 19.51 7.04
C GLY A 339 -20.78 18.04 6.64
N PHE A 340 -21.46 17.72 5.54
CA PHE A 340 -21.50 16.40 4.92
C PHE A 340 -20.99 16.46 3.48
N MET A 341 -20.26 15.42 3.10
CA MET A 341 -19.97 15.09 1.72
C MET A 341 -20.72 13.82 1.35
N ALA A 342 -21.60 13.89 0.36
CA ALA A 342 -22.39 12.76 -0.11
C ALA A 342 -22.25 12.58 -1.63
N SER A 343 -22.31 11.33 -2.10
CA SER A 343 -22.24 10.98 -3.51
C SER A 343 -23.56 10.41 -4.03
N PHE A 344 -23.87 10.71 -5.30
CA PHE A 344 -25.08 10.25 -5.99
C PHE A 344 -24.72 9.74 -7.39
N GLY A 345 -25.38 8.69 -7.82
CA GLY A 345 -25.29 8.19 -9.19
C GLY A 345 -26.05 9.04 -10.23
N SER A 346 -26.72 10.11 -9.83
CA SER A 346 -27.53 10.97 -10.68
C SER A 346 -27.52 12.40 -10.19
N VAL A 347 -27.33 13.36 -11.11
CA VAL A 347 -27.44 14.80 -10.84
C VAL A 347 -28.83 15.14 -10.32
N THR A 348 -29.87 14.60 -10.90
CA THR A 348 -31.26 14.83 -10.50
C THR A 348 -31.50 14.40 -9.05
N ALA A 349 -31.05 13.20 -8.65
CA ALA A 349 -31.17 12.71 -7.30
C ALA A 349 -30.43 13.59 -6.26
N ALA A 350 -29.24 14.08 -6.63
CA ALA A 350 -28.49 15.03 -5.79
C ALA A 350 -29.22 16.35 -5.61
N MET A 351 -29.79 16.91 -6.69
CA MET A 351 -30.56 18.15 -6.64
C MET A 351 -31.85 18.00 -5.80
N GLU A 352 -32.59 16.92 -6.01
CA GLU A 352 -33.79 16.61 -5.23
C GLU A 352 -33.48 16.47 -3.75
N CYS A 353 -32.38 15.79 -3.41
CA CYS A 353 -31.89 15.65 -2.06
C CYS A 353 -31.54 17.03 -1.45
N ALA A 354 -30.82 17.89 -2.16
CA ALA A 354 -30.47 19.23 -1.71
C ALA A 354 -31.72 20.07 -1.40
N ILE A 355 -32.73 20.04 -2.26
CA ILE A 355 -34.02 20.73 -2.04
C ILE A 355 -34.76 20.14 -0.83
N ALA A 356 -34.77 18.81 -0.70
CA ALA A 356 -35.42 18.14 0.42
C ALA A 356 -34.73 18.48 1.77
N LEU A 357 -33.42 18.57 1.80
CA LEU A 357 -32.65 19.00 2.97
C LEU A 357 -33.04 20.42 3.41
N GLN A 358 -33.08 21.37 2.48
CA GLN A 358 -33.46 22.74 2.77
C GLN A 358 -34.89 22.82 3.35
N ARG A 359 -35.83 22.05 2.79
CA ARG A 359 -37.22 21.99 3.29
C ARG A 359 -37.30 21.32 4.66
N ALA A 360 -36.56 20.27 4.92
CA ALA A 360 -36.54 19.57 6.19
C ALA A 360 -35.98 20.49 7.32
N PHE A 361 -34.91 21.21 7.05
CA PHE A 361 -34.34 22.17 7.99
C PHE A 361 -35.28 23.36 8.23
N ALA A 362 -35.92 23.91 7.20
CA ALA A 362 -36.90 24.98 7.34
C ALA A 362 -38.10 24.53 8.20
N ALA A 363 -38.63 23.33 7.96
CA ALA A 363 -39.72 22.77 8.76
C ALA A 363 -39.32 22.54 10.23
N HIS A 364 -38.11 22.06 10.46
CA HIS A 364 -37.55 21.86 11.81
C HIS A 364 -37.43 23.18 12.56
N THR A 365 -36.89 24.23 11.91
CA THR A 365 -36.75 25.57 12.51
C THR A 365 -38.11 26.20 12.83
N ALA A 366 -39.12 25.95 12.01
CA ALA A 366 -40.49 26.48 12.26
C ALA A 366 -41.21 25.76 13.42
N SER A 367 -40.74 24.58 13.84
CA SER A 367 -41.29 23.78 14.92
C SER A 367 -40.65 24.05 16.28
N MET A 368 -39.61 24.85 16.34
CA MET A 368 -38.89 25.32 17.54
C MET A 368 -39.43 26.68 17.98
#